data_ed7b7dbff88c704e60160f4f4e9f0493
#
_entry.id   ed7b7dbff88c704e60160f4f4e9f0493
#
_cell.length_a   1.000
_cell.length_b   1.000
_cell.length_c   1.000
_cell.angle_alpha   90.00
_cell.angle_beta   90.00
_cell.angle_gamma   90.00
#
_symmetry.space_group_name_H-M   'P 1'
#
loop_
_entity.id
_entity.type
_entity.pdbx_description
1 polymer ?
#
loop_
_entity_poly.entity_id
_entity_poly.type
_entity_poly.pdbx_seq_one_letter_code
_entity_poly.pdbx_strand_id
1 'polypeptide(L)'
;MNKKSKGTTIETLNYIDLFCGAGGFSLGFQKIGFENIFSIDIEKDFCKTYKYNFPNHKLIEKDISKLTEQEILNLTNNKGVDIIIGGPPCQGFSIAGNIGRKFIDDPRNRLFKEFVRIVDIVKPKYLMLR
;
A
#
# COMPACT_ATOMS: atom_id res chain seq x y z
N MET A 1 -11.04 33.54 -32.50
CA MET A 1 -11.85 32.75 -31.53
C MET A 1 -10.99 31.64 -30.95
N ASN A 2 -10.52 31.86 -29.75
CA ASN A 2 -9.76 30.85 -29.03
C ASN A 2 -10.73 29.83 -28.47
N LYS A 3 -10.91 28.70 -29.15
CA LYS A 3 -11.43 27.53 -28.51
C LYS A 3 -10.37 27.06 -27.50
N LYS A 4 -10.53 27.48 -26.24
CA LYS A 4 -9.84 26.81 -25.16
C LYS A 4 -10.25 25.33 -25.24
N SER A 5 -9.38 24.48 -25.73
CA SER A 5 -9.55 23.07 -25.54
C SER A 5 -9.68 22.89 -24.03
N LYS A 6 -10.85 22.43 -23.58
CA LYS A 6 -11.00 21.92 -22.22
C LYS A 6 -10.07 20.74 -22.17
N GLY A 7 -8.83 20.97 -21.74
CA GLY A 7 -7.91 19.88 -21.46
C GLY A 7 -8.61 18.96 -20.47
N THR A 8 -8.84 17.71 -20.86
CA THR A 8 -9.19 16.66 -19.92
C THR A 8 -8.10 16.67 -18.87
N THR A 9 -8.41 17.21 -17.70
CA THR A 9 -7.57 17.05 -16.51
C THR A 9 -7.57 15.57 -16.21
N ILE A 10 -6.51 14.88 -16.63
CA ILE A 10 -6.27 13.49 -16.21
C ILE A 10 -5.97 13.58 -14.73
N GLU A 11 -6.93 13.20 -13.88
CA GLU A 11 -6.68 13.09 -12.46
C GLU A 11 -5.54 12.10 -12.24
N THR A 12 -4.51 12.54 -11.51
CA THR A 12 -3.41 11.67 -11.13
C THR A 12 -3.94 10.62 -10.15
N LEU A 13 -3.83 9.36 -10.53
CA LEU A 13 -4.17 8.25 -9.64
C LEU A 13 -3.13 8.13 -8.54
N ASN A 14 -3.57 7.72 -7.36
CA ASN A 14 -2.71 7.59 -6.20
C ASN A 14 -2.70 6.16 -5.64
N TYR A 15 -1.70 5.85 -4.85
CA TYR A 15 -1.57 4.53 -4.25
C TYR A 15 -0.87 4.55 -2.89
N ILE A 16 -1.14 3.51 -2.12
CA ILE A 16 -0.44 3.16 -0.89
C ILE A 16 0.29 1.83 -1.11
N ASP A 17 1.53 1.75 -0.68
CA ASP A 17 2.36 0.54 -0.80
C ASP A 17 2.64 -0.05 0.57
N LEU A 18 1.90 -1.10 0.92
CA LEU A 18 2.05 -1.82 2.19
C LEU A 18 3.03 -2.99 2.00
N PHE A 19 3.93 -3.17 2.94
CA PHE A 19 5.03 -4.15 2.82
C PHE A 19 5.89 -3.86 1.59
N CYS A 20 6.31 -2.60 1.46
CA CYS A 20 6.87 -2.08 0.22
C CYS A 20 8.26 -2.64 -0.14
N GLY A 21 8.99 -3.19 0.82
CA GLY A 21 10.33 -3.69 0.59
C GLY A 21 11.25 -2.61 0.02
N ALA A 22 12.06 -2.97 -0.96
CA ALA A 22 12.97 -2.05 -1.64
C ALA A 22 12.27 -1.13 -2.67
N GLY A 23 10.98 -1.35 -2.94
CA GLY A 23 10.18 -0.46 -3.77
C GLY A 23 9.93 -0.91 -5.21
N GLY A 24 9.95 -2.22 -5.48
CA GLY A 24 9.71 -2.72 -6.83
C GLY A 24 8.38 -2.30 -7.43
N PHE A 25 7.29 -2.41 -6.67
CA PHE A 25 5.98 -1.93 -7.11
C PHE A 25 5.91 -0.42 -7.22
N SER A 26 6.47 0.28 -6.24
CA SER A 26 6.51 1.75 -6.28
C SER A 26 7.23 2.26 -7.51
N LEU A 27 8.28 1.59 -7.96
CA LEU A 27 8.96 1.94 -9.20
C LEU A 27 8.03 1.81 -10.42
N GLY A 28 7.30 0.70 -10.50
CA GLY A 28 6.35 0.48 -11.59
C GLY A 28 5.24 1.52 -11.62
N PHE A 29 4.64 1.82 -10.48
CA PHE A 29 3.58 2.83 -10.37
C PHE A 29 4.09 4.24 -10.64
N GLN A 30 5.30 4.58 -10.18
CA GLN A 30 5.91 5.86 -10.47
C GLN A 30 6.13 6.05 -11.98
N LYS A 31 6.60 5.02 -12.68
CA LYS A 31 6.83 5.08 -14.13
C LYS A 31 5.57 5.37 -14.94
N ILE A 32 4.42 4.92 -14.47
CA ILE A 32 3.15 5.18 -15.14
C ILE A 32 2.41 6.42 -14.60
N GLY A 33 3.07 7.19 -13.74
CA GLY A 33 2.58 8.50 -13.30
C GLY A 33 1.65 8.46 -12.09
N PHE A 34 1.61 7.37 -11.32
CA PHE A 34 0.85 7.32 -10.07
C PHE A 34 1.57 8.09 -8.97
N GLU A 35 0.80 8.74 -8.11
CA GLU A 35 1.30 9.44 -6.94
C GLU A 35 1.30 8.53 -5.72
N ASN A 36 2.45 8.41 -5.05
CA ASN A 36 2.54 7.70 -3.79
C ASN A 36 2.00 8.55 -2.63
N ILE A 37 1.05 7.99 -1.87
CA ILE A 37 0.55 8.63 -0.65
C ILE A 37 1.51 8.33 0.49
N PHE A 38 1.73 7.06 0.78
CA PHE A 38 2.77 6.59 1.68
C PHE A 38 3.12 5.13 1.39
N SER A 39 4.28 4.73 1.88
CA SER A 39 4.73 3.33 1.85
C SER A 39 5.20 2.93 3.24
N ILE A 40 5.10 1.67 3.58
CA ILE A 40 5.48 1.16 4.90
C ILE A 40 6.19 -0.19 4.80
N ASP A 41 7.27 -0.31 5.55
CA ASP A 41 7.95 -1.59 5.79
C ASP A 41 8.64 -1.53 7.16
N ILE A 42 8.96 -2.67 7.72
CA ILE A 42 9.67 -2.78 8.99
C ILE A 42 11.16 -3.05 8.82
N GLU A 43 11.56 -3.61 7.69
CA GLU A 43 12.94 -4.02 7.45
C GLU A 43 13.85 -2.83 7.13
N LYS A 44 14.81 -2.60 8.01
CA LYS A 44 15.72 -1.43 7.92
C LYS A 44 16.47 -1.36 6.60
N ASP A 45 16.99 -2.49 6.14
CA ASP A 45 17.79 -2.55 4.90
C ASP A 45 16.93 -2.25 3.69
N PHE A 46 15.72 -2.76 3.62
CA PHE A 46 14.76 -2.42 2.57
C PHE A 46 14.37 -0.95 2.61
N CYS A 47 14.09 -0.42 3.80
CA CYS A 47 13.74 0.98 3.96
C CYS A 47 14.86 1.91 3.52
N LYS A 48 16.10 1.55 3.82
CA LYS A 48 17.28 2.31 3.38
C LYS A 48 17.36 2.37 1.85
N THR A 49 17.21 1.24 1.17
CA THR A 49 17.19 1.16 -0.29
C THR A 49 16.00 1.93 -0.86
N TYR A 50 14.84 1.78 -0.27
CA TYR A 50 13.63 2.50 -0.68
C TYR A 50 13.83 4.02 -0.62
N LYS A 51 14.32 4.54 0.49
CA LYS A 51 14.56 5.99 0.67
C LYS A 51 15.58 6.52 -0.34
N TYR A 52 16.59 5.73 -0.64
CA TYR A 52 17.59 6.10 -1.64
C TYR A 52 16.99 6.26 -3.04
N ASN A 53 16.12 5.31 -3.43
CA ASN A 53 15.49 5.31 -4.74
C ASN A 53 14.30 6.27 -4.85
N PHE A 54 13.62 6.53 -3.74
CA PHE A 54 12.40 7.36 -3.70
C PHE A 54 12.50 8.44 -2.61
N PRO A 55 13.43 9.40 -2.76
CA PRO A 55 13.66 10.40 -1.70
C PRO A 55 12.45 11.31 -1.42
N ASN A 56 11.52 11.41 -2.38
CA ASN A 56 10.32 12.26 -2.24
C ASN A 56 9.10 11.48 -1.76
N HIS A 57 9.18 10.16 -1.64
CA HIS A 57 8.07 9.37 -1.10
C HIS A 57 8.05 9.45 0.42
N LYS A 58 6.87 9.38 0.99
CA LYS A 58 6.72 9.26 2.43
C LYS A 58 6.83 7.80 2.83
N LEU A 59 7.99 7.40 3.30
CA LEU A 59 8.24 6.06 3.81
C LEU A 59 8.12 6.04 5.34
N ILE A 60 7.35 5.08 5.83
CA ILE A 60 7.20 4.81 7.27
C ILE A 60 7.94 3.50 7.57
N GLU A 61 9.00 3.61 8.36
CA GLU A 61 9.75 2.46 8.86
C GLU A 61 9.16 2.04 10.20
N LYS A 62 8.20 1.14 10.18
CA LYS A 62 7.41 0.77 11.35
C LYS A 62 6.73 -0.58 11.16
N ASP A 63 6.50 -1.29 12.26
CA ASP A 63 5.59 -2.43 12.26
C ASP A 63 4.18 -1.93 11.90
N ILE A 64 3.60 -2.53 10.88
CA ILE A 64 2.27 -2.14 10.38
C ILE A 64 1.18 -2.25 11.45
N SER A 65 1.33 -3.17 12.41
CA SER A 65 0.38 -3.33 13.52
C SER A 65 0.38 -2.13 14.47
N LYS A 66 1.44 -1.34 14.46
CA LYS A 66 1.58 -0.13 15.26
C LYS A 66 1.01 1.12 14.57
N LEU A 67 0.65 1.02 13.32
CA LEU A 67 0.07 2.13 12.57
C LEU A 67 -1.40 2.30 12.98
N THR A 68 -1.69 3.41 13.67
CA THR A 68 -3.04 3.67 14.19
C THR A 68 -3.98 4.16 13.10
N GLU A 69 -5.28 4.01 13.33
CA GLU A 69 -6.31 4.55 12.42
C GLU A 69 -6.14 6.06 12.21
N GLN A 70 -5.88 6.81 13.29
CA GLN A 70 -5.68 8.26 13.20
C GLN A 70 -4.47 8.62 12.35
N GLU A 71 -3.36 7.88 12.48
CA GLU A 71 -2.18 8.08 11.64
C GLU A 71 -2.50 7.81 10.16
N ILE A 72 -3.27 6.77 9.87
CA ILE A 72 -3.68 6.43 8.49
C ILE A 72 -4.55 7.54 7.91
N LEU A 73 -5.53 8.03 8.66
CA LEU A 73 -6.39 9.13 8.23
C LEU A 73 -5.61 10.42 7.99
N ASN A 74 -4.62 10.72 8.85
CA ASN A 74 -3.73 11.86 8.66
C ASN A 74 -2.85 11.71 7.42
N LEU A 75 -2.32 10.52 7.18
CA LEU A 75 -1.48 10.25 6.02
C LEU A 75 -2.23 10.39 4.70
N THR A 76 -3.46 9.94 4.65
CA THR A 76 -4.31 10.07 3.46
C THR A 76 -4.86 11.49 3.29
N ASN A 77 -4.83 12.30 4.35
CA ASN A 77 -5.30 13.68 4.35
C ASN A 77 -6.72 13.84 3.76
N ASN A 78 -7.60 12.90 4.10
CA ASN A 78 -8.97 12.82 3.58
C ASN A 78 -9.08 12.71 2.05
N LYS A 79 -7.99 12.42 1.36
CA LYS A 79 -8.02 12.10 -0.06
C LYS A 79 -8.55 10.69 -0.28
N GLY A 80 -9.36 10.51 -1.31
CA GLY A 80 -9.69 9.17 -1.78
C GLY A 80 -8.43 8.43 -2.23
N VAL A 81 -8.33 7.15 -1.91
CA VAL A 81 -7.22 6.28 -2.32
C VAL A 81 -7.67 5.42 -3.48
N ASP A 82 -6.93 5.47 -4.58
CA ASP A 82 -7.27 4.68 -5.76
C ASP A 82 -6.85 3.23 -5.60
N ILE A 83 -5.62 2.97 -5.21
CA ILE A 83 -5.09 1.61 -5.11
C ILE A 83 -4.32 1.43 -3.81
N ILE A 84 -4.55 0.30 -3.14
CA ILE A 84 -3.62 -0.24 -2.14
C ILE A 84 -2.93 -1.44 -2.74
N ILE A 85 -1.61 -1.43 -2.77
CA ILE A 85 -0.80 -2.57 -3.13
C ILE A 85 -0.10 -3.12 -1.89
N GLY A 86 0.14 -4.41 -1.87
CA GLY A 86 0.86 -5.02 -0.78
C GLY A 86 1.12 -6.50 -0.98
N GLY A 87 2.17 -6.96 -0.33
CA GLY A 87 2.54 -8.36 -0.29
C GLY A 87 2.69 -8.84 1.14
N PRO A 88 1.57 -8.92 1.92
CA PRO A 88 1.70 -9.45 3.27
C PRO A 88 2.27 -10.86 3.20
N PRO A 89 3.25 -11.19 4.06
CA PRO A 89 3.78 -12.54 4.11
C PRO A 89 2.66 -13.51 4.51
N CYS A 90 2.35 -14.45 3.63
CA CYS A 90 1.32 -15.46 3.83
C CYS A 90 1.98 -16.83 4.05
N GLN A 91 2.40 -17.12 5.25
CA GLN A 91 2.99 -18.42 5.58
C GLN A 91 1.94 -19.52 5.80
N GLY A 92 0.67 -19.19 5.79
CA GLY A 92 -0.42 -20.12 6.02
C GLY A 92 -1.11 -20.65 4.77
N PHE A 93 -0.68 -20.28 3.56
CA PHE A 93 -1.13 -20.88 2.31
C PHE A 93 -0.45 -22.25 2.11
N SER A 94 -0.79 -23.20 2.97
CA SER A 94 -0.50 -24.60 2.66
C SER A 94 -1.44 -25.02 1.54
N ILE A 95 -0.85 -25.52 0.46
CA ILE A 95 -1.54 -26.13 -0.68
C ILE A 95 -2.39 -27.36 -0.26
N ALA A 96 -2.22 -27.84 0.96
CA ALA A 96 -2.94 -28.98 1.51
C ALA A 96 -4.27 -28.61 2.16
N GLY A 97 -5.18 -28.02 1.40
CA GLY A 97 -6.60 -28.33 1.54
C GLY A 97 -7.39 -27.74 2.72
N ASN A 98 -6.93 -26.72 3.44
CA ASN A 98 -7.76 -26.02 4.42
C ASN A 98 -7.77 -24.51 4.18
N ILE A 99 -8.14 -24.14 2.97
CA ILE A 99 -8.52 -22.78 2.62
C ILE A 99 -9.90 -22.55 3.23
N GLY A 100 -9.95 -21.88 4.37
CA GLY A 100 -11.20 -21.62 5.03
C GLY A 100 -11.02 -20.84 6.32
N ARG A 101 -11.94 -20.98 7.22
CA ARG A 101 -11.98 -20.30 8.52
C ARG A 101 -10.67 -20.36 9.32
N LYS A 102 -9.86 -21.41 9.12
CA LYS A 102 -8.56 -21.58 9.79
C LYS A 102 -7.48 -20.63 9.26
N PHE A 103 -7.61 -20.10 8.03
CA PHE A 103 -6.65 -19.17 7.46
C PHE A 103 -6.66 -17.83 8.21
N ILE A 104 -7.83 -17.30 8.45
CA ILE A 104 -7.98 -15.99 9.11
C ILE A 104 -7.58 -16.08 10.59
N ASP A 105 -7.80 -17.21 11.23
CA ASP A 105 -7.51 -17.42 12.65
C ASP A 105 -6.09 -17.91 12.94
N ASP A 106 -5.31 -18.22 11.92
CA ASP A 106 -3.92 -18.64 12.07
C ASP A 106 -3.06 -17.45 12.49
N PRO A 107 -2.34 -17.51 13.64
CA PRO A 107 -1.46 -16.43 14.09
C PRO A 107 -0.38 -16.03 13.08
N ARG A 108 0.00 -16.96 12.17
CA ARG A 108 0.97 -16.69 11.11
C ARG A 108 0.44 -15.69 10.07
N ASN A 109 -0.88 -15.50 10.00
CA ASN A 109 -1.53 -14.57 9.09
C ASN A 109 -1.85 -13.22 9.73
N ARG A 110 -1.23 -12.90 10.85
CA ARG A 110 -1.39 -11.63 11.55
C ARG A 110 -1.18 -10.42 10.62
N LEU A 111 -0.19 -10.48 9.77
CA LEU A 111 0.13 -9.38 8.85
C LEU A 111 -0.91 -9.24 7.74
N PHE A 112 -1.50 -10.33 7.30
CA PHE A 112 -2.64 -10.28 6.39
C PHE A 112 -3.85 -9.59 7.03
N LYS A 113 -4.13 -9.85 8.30
CA LYS A 113 -5.19 -9.17 9.05
C LYS A 113 -4.94 -7.66 9.13
N GLU A 114 -3.68 -7.25 9.30
CA GLU A 114 -3.30 -5.84 9.30
C GLU A 114 -3.53 -5.18 7.94
N PHE A 115 -3.24 -5.91 6.87
CA PHE A 115 -3.57 -5.45 5.52
C PHE A 115 -5.07 -5.20 5.37
N VAL A 116 -5.90 -6.15 5.77
CA VAL A 116 -7.36 -6.03 5.75
C VAL A 116 -7.84 -4.86 6.61
N ARG A 117 -7.26 -4.66 7.79
CA ARG A 117 -7.58 -3.54 8.67
C ARG A 117 -7.37 -2.19 7.98
N ILE A 118 -6.24 -2.02 7.31
CA ILE A 118 -5.94 -0.76 6.60
C ILE A 118 -6.88 -0.56 5.42
N VAL A 119 -7.15 -1.61 4.66
CA VAL A 119 -8.13 -1.58 3.56
C VAL A 119 -9.50 -1.13 4.07
N ASP A 120 -9.91 -1.65 5.21
CA ASP A 120 -11.21 -1.34 5.80
C ASP A 120 -11.32 0.12 6.26
N ILE A 121 -10.22 0.69 6.77
CA ILE A 121 -10.13 2.11 7.13
C ILE A 121 -10.13 3.02 5.91
N VAL A 122 -9.33 2.67 4.91
CA VAL A 122 -9.05 3.54 3.74
C VAL A 122 -10.13 3.42 2.68
N LYS A 123 -10.70 2.23 2.49
CA LYS A 123 -11.68 1.92 1.44
C LYS A 123 -11.22 2.36 0.05
N PRO A 124 -10.12 1.77 -0.46
CA PRO A 124 -9.61 2.10 -1.79
C PRO A 124 -10.55 1.62 -2.88
N LYS A 125 -10.39 2.15 -4.08
CA LYS A 125 -11.15 1.68 -5.26
C LYS A 125 -10.68 0.29 -5.71
N TYR A 126 -9.39 0.02 -5.61
CA TYR A 126 -8.78 -1.24 -6.06
C TYR A 126 -7.76 -1.75 -5.06
N LEU A 127 -7.59 -3.07 -5.06
CA LEU A 127 -6.57 -3.78 -4.30
C LEU A 127 -5.67 -4.55 -5.24
N MET A 128 -4.38 -4.58 -4.94
CA MET A 128 -3.43 -5.44 -5.61
C MET A 128 -2.62 -6.20 -4.56
N LEU A 129 -2.84 -7.51 -4.49
CA LEU A 129 -2.07 -8.42 -3.64
C LEU A 129 -1.00 -9.12 -4.47
N ARG A 130 0.15 -9.21 -3.87
CA ARG A 130 1.26 -9.96 -4.43
C ARG A 130 1.36 -11.35 -3.83
#